data_2e952a1092d91513a74f8bbc0c1141c3
#
_entry.id   2e952a1092d91513a74f8bbc0c1141c3
#
_cell.length_a   1.000
_cell.length_b   1.000
_cell.length_c   1.000
_cell.angle_alpha   90.00
_cell.angle_beta   90.00
_cell.angle_gamma   90.00
#
_symmetry.space_group_name_H-M   'P 1'
#
loop_
_entity.id
_entity.type
_entity.pdbx_description
1 polymer ?
#
loop_
_entity_poly.entity_id
_entity_poly.type
_entity_poly.pdbx_seq_one_letter_code
_entity_poly.pdbx_strand_id
1 'polypeptide(L)'
;MGKKSFAQTFTVDVQIKNQPNSTILFGSVRGDNFTVIDSTTLKQSVGKVNFIFPANAPPGVYRIVFGTTPAAKILNEPPQQLDFIFDNENLAFETDFKNPVENMKVIQSKENAVWFEFLAKDKILRQNIDLLEKQIDQHWLKKDTAKVIEAANEFNQIQMERDLFVVKTSQENRGLFASQMIKNLREPLLDGYLTTAERKQSFKKEFFKSLDFTNPALINSSIYTDNIFKYLVIYNQYDFTLKQREDEYIKALDIIVPIIRQNEQVYSFLMGYLVHGFKVLQMENVISYISKKYNYPE
;
A
#
# COMPACT_ATOMS: atom_id res chain seq x y z
N MET A 1 -6.91 -23.36 42.00
CA MET A 1 -6.04 -23.82 40.92
C MET A 1 -6.24 -22.90 39.72
N GLY A 2 -5.30 -21.95 39.51
CA GLY A 2 -5.37 -21.04 38.36
C GLY A 2 -5.00 -21.81 37.09
N LYS A 3 -5.91 -21.85 36.12
CA LYS A 3 -5.60 -22.33 34.76
C LYS A 3 -4.52 -21.40 34.17
N LYS A 4 -3.28 -21.88 34.01
CA LYS A 4 -2.30 -21.22 33.18
C LYS A 4 -2.85 -21.28 31.75
N SER A 5 -3.38 -20.16 31.25
CA SER A 5 -3.63 -19.99 29.82
C SER A 5 -2.26 -19.99 29.14
N PHE A 6 -1.93 -21.05 28.43
CA PHE A 6 -0.79 -21.01 27.52
C PHE A 6 -1.17 -20.03 26.38
N ALA A 7 -0.41 -18.99 26.20
CA ALA A 7 -0.58 -18.13 25.03
C ALA A 7 -0.41 -19.01 23.78
N GLN A 8 -1.37 -18.96 22.88
CA GLN A 8 -1.30 -19.70 21.62
C GLN A 8 -0.13 -19.12 20.80
N THR A 9 0.76 -19.99 20.35
CA THR A 9 1.91 -19.64 19.54
C THR A 9 1.58 -19.87 18.08
N PHE A 10 1.76 -18.85 17.24
CA PHE A 10 1.56 -18.92 15.79
C PHE A 10 2.90 -18.88 15.05
N THR A 11 2.93 -19.51 13.88
CA THR A 11 4.13 -19.59 13.03
C THR A 11 3.85 -19.19 11.61
N VAL A 12 4.88 -18.77 10.91
CA VAL A 12 4.91 -18.64 9.45
C VAL A 12 6.01 -19.54 8.88
N ASP A 13 5.60 -20.50 8.06
CA ASP A 13 6.46 -21.41 7.32
C ASP A 13 6.58 -20.94 5.87
N VAL A 14 7.79 -20.69 5.39
CA VAL A 14 8.01 -20.29 4.00
C VAL A 14 9.06 -21.17 3.33
N GLN A 15 8.65 -21.80 2.24
CA GLN A 15 9.56 -22.52 1.34
C GLN A 15 9.93 -21.59 0.18
N ILE A 16 11.25 -21.34 0.02
CA ILE A 16 11.79 -20.40 -0.94
C ILE A 16 12.68 -21.12 -1.93
N LYS A 17 12.41 -20.94 -3.23
CA LYS A 17 13.25 -21.42 -4.33
C LYS A 17 14.25 -20.34 -4.73
N ASN A 18 15.38 -20.75 -5.30
CA ASN A 18 16.41 -19.84 -5.84
C ASN A 18 16.95 -18.80 -4.86
N GLN A 19 16.86 -19.07 -3.56
CA GLN A 19 17.31 -18.17 -2.50
C GLN A 19 18.85 -18.05 -2.54
N PRO A 20 19.42 -16.83 -2.64
CA PRO A 20 20.85 -16.63 -2.47
C PRO A 20 21.25 -16.83 -1.01
N ASN A 21 22.54 -17.06 -0.77
CA ASN A 21 23.07 -17.05 0.59
C ASN A 21 22.91 -15.65 1.18
N SER A 22 21.96 -15.49 2.07
CA SER A 22 21.66 -14.18 2.68
C SER A 22 21.00 -14.35 4.04
N THR A 23 21.03 -13.29 4.83
CA THR A 23 20.21 -13.16 6.02
C THR A 23 18.79 -12.79 5.60
N ILE A 24 17.83 -13.55 6.09
CA ILE A 24 16.41 -13.31 5.92
C ILE A 24 15.91 -12.63 7.18
N LEU A 25 15.22 -11.49 7.02
CA LEU A 25 14.62 -10.75 8.13
C LEU A 25 13.12 -11.00 8.14
N PHE A 26 12.56 -11.12 9.32
CA PHE A 26 11.12 -11.19 9.57
C PHE A 26 10.71 -10.06 10.52
N GLY A 27 9.61 -9.40 10.23
CA GLY A 27 9.14 -8.31 11.10
C GLY A 27 7.75 -7.81 10.75
N SER A 28 7.30 -6.83 11.53
CA SER A 28 5.99 -6.17 11.38
C SER A 28 6.10 -4.91 10.55
N VAL A 29 5.02 -4.58 9.84
CA VAL A 29 4.83 -3.35 9.08
C VAL A 29 3.85 -2.45 9.83
N ARG A 30 4.21 -1.18 9.98
CA ARG A 30 3.32 -0.16 10.51
C ARG A 30 3.46 1.12 9.69
N GLY A 31 2.46 1.40 8.86
CA GLY A 31 2.62 2.37 7.79
C GLY A 31 3.73 1.95 6.83
N ASP A 32 4.69 2.82 6.60
CA ASP A 32 5.89 2.57 5.80
C ASP A 32 7.08 2.01 6.62
N ASN A 33 6.94 1.93 7.94
CA ASN A 33 7.99 1.45 8.82
C ASN A 33 8.00 -0.08 8.92
N PHE A 34 9.20 -0.66 8.78
CA PHE A 34 9.47 -2.07 9.00
C PHE A 34 10.28 -2.26 10.27
N THR A 35 9.76 -3.04 11.21
CA THR A 35 10.43 -3.37 12.48
C THR A 35 10.79 -4.84 12.51
N VAL A 36 12.08 -5.14 12.54
CA VAL A 36 12.61 -6.52 12.60
C VAL A 36 12.26 -7.16 13.93
N ILE A 37 11.69 -8.36 13.89
CA ILE A 37 11.34 -9.19 15.03
C ILE A 37 12.35 -10.34 15.18
N ASP A 38 12.71 -10.99 14.06
CA ASP A 38 13.59 -12.14 14.04
C ASP A 38 14.40 -12.19 12.73
N SER A 39 15.43 -13.01 12.70
CA SER A 39 16.26 -13.21 11.50
C SER A 39 16.89 -14.60 11.46
N THR A 40 17.11 -15.11 10.25
CA THR A 40 17.83 -16.36 10.02
C THR A 40 18.71 -16.26 8.79
N THR A 41 19.69 -17.14 8.67
CA THR A 41 20.58 -17.18 7.48
C THR A 41 20.40 -18.49 6.76
N LEU A 42 20.04 -18.42 5.47
CA LEU A 42 20.02 -19.58 4.58
C LEU A 42 21.31 -19.65 3.78
N LYS A 43 21.85 -20.90 3.68
CA LYS A 43 23.06 -21.23 2.94
C LYS A 43 22.80 -22.15 1.73
N GLN A 44 21.54 -22.36 1.38
CA GLN A 44 21.11 -23.28 0.31
C GLN A 44 20.15 -22.58 -0.64
N SER A 45 20.21 -22.95 -1.91
CA SER A 45 19.36 -22.37 -2.97
C SER A 45 17.85 -22.73 -2.85
N VAL A 46 17.55 -23.80 -2.12
CA VAL A 46 16.19 -24.14 -1.72
C VAL A 46 16.19 -24.15 -0.20
N GLY A 47 15.45 -23.24 0.39
CA GLY A 47 15.42 -23.08 1.83
C GLY A 47 14.00 -23.13 2.37
N LYS A 48 13.87 -23.62 3.60
CA LYS A 48 12.67 -23.49 4.40
C LYS A 48 13.02 -22.65 5.61
N VAL A 49 12.23 -21.61 5.84
CA VAL A 49 12.31 -20.79 7.05
C VAL A 49 11.03 -20.93 7.83
N ASN A 50 11.17 -20.90 9.16
CA ASN A 50 10.06 -20.86 10.09
C ASN A 50 10.33 -19.71 11.06
N PHE A 51 9.37 -18.82 11.20
CA PHE A 51 9.40 -17.76 12.21
C PHE A 51 8.19 -17.89 13.14
N ILE A 52 8.41 -17.51 14.39
CA ILE A 52 7.40 -17.53 15.44
C ILE A 52 6.92 -16.10 15.66
N PHE A 53 5.61 -15.91 15.62
CA PHE A 53 5.02 -14.62 15.97
C PHE A 53 5.15 -14.36 17.49
N PRO A 54 5.40 -13.10 17.91
CA PRO A 54 5.32 -12.74 19.32
C PRO A 54 3.95 -13.12 19.92
N ALA A 55 3.92 -13.46 21.20
CA ALA A 55 2.71 -13.94 21.88
C ALA A 55 1.51 -12.97 21.78
N ASN A 56 1.78 -11.67 21.62
CA ASN A 56 0.75 -10.62 21.47
C ASN A 56 0.89 -9.90 20.13
N ALA A 57 1.34 -10.58 19.10
CA ALA A 57 1.45 -10.02 17.76
C ALA A 57 0.07 -9.52 17.30
N PRO A 58 -0.08 -8.23 16.95
CA PRO A 58 -1.36 -7.74 16.48
C PRO A 58 -1.66 -8.24 15.06
N PRO A 59 -2.93 -8.43 14.70
CA PRO A 59 -3.33 -8.58 13.31
C PRO A 59 -2.80 -7.44 12.45
N GLY A 60 -2.32 -7.77 11.25
CA GLY A 60 -1.74 -6.77 10.36
C GLY A 60 -0.81 -7.37 9.32
N VAL A 61 -0.10 -6.50 8.64
CA VAL A 61 0.90 -6.87 7.64
C VAL A 61 2.24 -7.15 8.30
N TYR A 62 2.83 -8.27 7.95
CA TYR A 62 4.19 -8.65 8.29
C TYR A 62 5.00 -8.81 7.02
N ARG A 63 6.30 -8.68 7.14
CA ARG A 63 7.23 -8.71 6.01
C ARG A 63 8.35 -9.71 6.23
N ILE A 64 8.67 -10.45 5.18
CA ILE A 64 9.92 -11.19 5.08
C ILE A 64 10.79 -10.50 4.04
N VAL A 65 12.02 -10.13 4.42
CA VAL A 65 13.05 -9.59 3.52
C VAL A 65 14.02 -10.69 3.20
N PHE A 66 14.06 -11.13 1.95
CA PHE A 66 14.90 -12.25 1.49
C PHE A 66 16.37 -11.86 1.22
N GLY A 67 16.67 -10.55 1.30
CA GLY A 67 17.99 -10.03 0.98
C GLY A 67 18.17 -9.72 -0.51
N THR A 68 19.42 -9.62 -0.94
CA THR A 68 19.81 -9.24 -2.31
C THR A 68 20.88 -10.18 -2.86
N THR A 69 20.98 -10.28 -4.19
CA THR A 69 22.13 -10.91 -4.85
C THR A 69 23.36 -9.97 -4.82
N PRO A 70 24.59 -10.49 -5.00
CA PRO A 70 25.77 -9.63 -5.16
C PRO A 70 25.63 -8.61 -6.30
N ALA A 71 25.05 -9.02 -7.42
CA ALA A 71 24.80 -8.12 -8.56
C ALA A 71 23.79 -7.01 -8.21
N ALA A 72 22.69 -7.34 -7.55
CA ALA A 72 21.68 -6.37 -7.10
C ALA A 72 22.28 -5.36 -6.10
N LYS A 73 23.22 -5.79 -5.23
CA LYS A 73 23.94 -4.87 -4.34
C LYS A 73 24.79 -3.86 -5.10
N ILE A 74 25.48 -4.28 -6.16
CA ILE A 74 26.29 -3.39 -7.01
C ILE A 74 25.40 -2.37 -7.72
N LEU A 75 24.19 -2.77 -8.14
CA LEU A 75 23.24 -1.93 -8.85
C LEU A 75 22.36 -1.10 -7.90
N ASN A 76 22.57 -1.16 -6.58
CA ASN A 76 21.71 -0.55 -5.56
C ASN A 76 20.22 -0.91 -5.68
N GLU A 77 19.93 -2.14 -6.15
CA GLU A 77 18.56 -2.64 -6.19
C GLU A 77 18.07 -2.95 -4.76
N PRO A 78 16.80 -2.67 -4.46
CA PRO A 78 16.23 -2.99 -3.17
C PRO A 78 16.21 -4.52 -2.93
N PRO A 79 16.25 -4.96 -1.68
CA PRO A 79 16.11 -6.37 -1.36
C PRO A 79 14.76 -6.90 -1.79
N GLN A 80 14.73 -8.18 -2.22
CA GLN A 80 13.47 -8.87 -2.46
C GLN A 80 12.72 -9.05 -1.13
N GLN A 81 11.42 -8.80 -1.15
CA GLN A 81 10.59 -8.88 0.05
C GLN A 81 9.19 -9.40 -0.28
N LEU A 82 8.51 -9.88 0.75
CA LEU A 82 7.15 -10.38 0.69
C LEU A 82 6.37 -9.86 1.88
N ASP A 83 5.32 -9.08 1.62
CA ASP A 83 4.35 -8.66 2.60
C ASP A 83 3.18 -9.64 2.61
N PHE A 84 2.75 -10.03 3.80
CA PHE A 84 1.66 -10.96 4.00
C PHE A 84 0.86 -10.57 5.25
N ILE A 85 -0.36 -11.07 5.36
CA ILE A 85 -1.28 -10.76 6.45
C ILE A 85 -1.20 -11.84 7.52
N PHE A 86 -1.09 -11.43 8.78
CA PHE A 86 -1.28 -12.27 9.96
C PHE A 86 -2.56 -11.86 10.69
N ASP A 87 -3.43 -12.82 10.96
CA ASP A 87 -4.60 -12.65 11.81
C ASP A 87 -4.85 -13.92 12.66
N ASN A 88 -3.97 -14.12 13.66
CA ASN A 88 -4.10 -15.18 14.68
C ASN A 88 -4.25 -16.61 14.10
N GLU A 89 -3.57 -16.91 13.01
CA GLU A 89 -3.50 -18.22 12.38
C GLU A 89 -2.06 -18.64 12.04
N ASN A 90 -1.81 -19.95 11.91
CA ASN A 90 -0.55 -20.42 11.34
C ASN A 90 -0.55 -20.22 9.84
N LEU A 91 0.57 -19.77 9.31
CA LEU A 91 0.74 -19.45 7.90
C LEU A 91 1.73 -20.42 7.24
N ALA A 92 1.44 -20.79 5.99
CA ALA A 92 2.37 -21.56 5.18
C ALA A 92 2.36 -21.11 3.73
N PHE A 93 3.57 -20.86 3.18
CA PHE A 93 3.77 -20.29 1.84
C PHE A 93 4.87 -21.02 1.08
N GLU A 94 4.73 -21.04 -0.25
CA GLU A 94 5.83 -21.35 -1.18
C GLU A 94 6.03 -20.15 -2.09
N THR A 95 7.30 -19.80 -2.38
CA THR A 95 7.62 -18.71 -3.31
C THR A 95 8.97 -18.92 -3.97
N ASP A 96 9.35 -18.00 -4.87
CA ASP A 96 10.67 -17.94 -5.51
C ASP A 96 11.32 -16.60 -5.14
N PHE A 97 12.63 -16.60 -4.89
CA PHE A 97 13.39 -15.39 -4.63
C PHE A 97 13.23 -14.35 -5.75
N LYS A 98 13.13 -14.82 -7.00
CA LYS A 98 12.81 -13.95 -8.13
C LYS A 98 11.32 -13.68 -8.14
N ASN A 99 10.93 -12.42 -7.97
CA ASN A 99 9.53 -11.99 -7.96
C ASN A 99 8.68 -12.74 -6.91
N PRO A 100 8.97 -12.57 -5.62
CA PRO A 100 8.31 -13.37 -4.58
C PRO A 100 6.80 -13.20 -4.52
N VAL A 101 6.27 -12.04 -4.90
CA VAL A 101 4.82 -11.78 -4.93
C VAL A 101 4.15 -12.53 -6.08
N GLU A 102 4.71 -12.48 -7.29
CA GLU A 102 4.18 -13.14 -8.47
C GLU A 102 4.25 -14.67 -8.40
N ASN A 103 5.26 -15.19 -7.69
CA ASN A 103 5.46 -16.63 -7.50
C ASN A 103 4.86 -17.14 -6.18
N MET A 104 4.08 -16.32 -5.49
CA MET A 104 3.47 -16.67 -4.22
C MET A 104 2.43 -17.77 -4.39
N LYS A 105 2.58 -18.82 -3.57
CA LYS A 105 1.58 -19.87 -3.43
C LYS A 105 1.21 -19.99 -1.96
N VAL A 106 -0.03 -19.66 -1.65
CA VAL A 106 -0.57 -19.78 -0.31
C VAL A 106 -0.97 -21.23 -0.07
N ILE A 107 -0.31 -21.89 0.90
CA ILE A 107 -0.59 -23.27 1.31
C ILE A 107 -1.60 -23.27 2.46
N GLN A 108 -1.43 -22.33 3.39
CA GLN A 108 -2.30 -22.20 4.55
C GLN A 108 -2.42 -20.72 4.94
N SER A 109 -3.54 -20.12 4.69
CA SER A 109 -4.07 -18.85 5.19
C SER A 109 -5.27 -18.43 4.36
N LYS A 110 -6.38 -18.15 5.00
CA LYS A 110 -7.56 -17.60 4.32
C LYS A 110 -7.34 -16.13 3.95
N GLU A 111 -6.75 -15.36 4.87
CA GLU A 111 -6.41 -13.93 4.63
C GLU A 111 -5.55 -13.76 3.39
N ASN A 112 -4.45 -14.52 3.33
CA ASN A 112 -3.49 -14.38 2.25
C ASN A 112 -3.98 -15.00 0.94
N ALA A 113 -4.82 -16.03 0.95
CA ALA A 113 -5.44 -16.55 -0.27
C ALA A 113 -6.29 -15.48 -0.95
N VAL A 114 -7.15 -14.78 -0.21
CA VAL A 114 -7.96 -13.67 -0.73
C VAL A 114 -7.07 -12.50 -1.17
N TRP A 115 -6.07 -12.15 -0.37
CA TRP A 115 -5.19 -11.01 -0.65
C TRP A 115 -4.38 -11.20 -1.94
N PHE A 116 -3.70 -12.33 -2.11
CA PHE A 116 -2.85 -12.57 -3.29
C PHE A 116 -3.66 -12.82 -4.55
N GLU A 117 -4.83 -13.47 -4.47
CA GLU A 117 -5.76 -13.58 -5.59
C GLU A 117 -6.24 -12.19 -6.05
N PHE A 118 -6.61 -11.34 -5.09
CA PHE A 118 -6.98 -9.97 -5.38
C PHE A 118 -5.84 -9.20 -6.05
N LEU A 119 -4.62 -9.23 -5.49
CA LEU A 119 -3.47 -8.52 -6.04
C LEU A 119 -3.14 -8.94 -7.48
N ALA A 120 -3.23 -10.23 -7.79
CA ALA A 120 -2.95 -10.74 -9.12
C ALA A 120 -3.91 -10.15 -10.18
N LYS A 121 -5.20 -10.10 -9.88
CA LYS A 121 -6.21 -9.54 -10.79
C LYS A 121 -6.16 -8.01 -10.82
N ASP A 122 -6.03 -7.35 -9.66
CA ASP A 122 -5.96 -5.89 -9.55
C ASP A 122 -4.79 -5.31 -10.33
N LYS A 123 -3.63 -5.99 -10.31
CA LYS A 123 -2.44 -5.62 -11.09
C LYS A 123 -2.74 -5.53 -12.59
N ILE A 124 -3.44 -6.51 -13.15
CA ILE A 124 -3.80 -6.54 -14.57
C ILE A 124 -4.75 -5.37 -14.90
N LEU A 125 -5.78 -5.18 -14.08
CA LEU A 125 -6.76 -4.11 -14.29
C LEU A 125 -6.09 -2.73 -14.22
N ARG A 126 -5.22 -2.49 -13.24
CA ARG A 126 -4.46 -1.23 -13.12
C ARG A 126 -3.55 -0.98 -14.32
N GLN A 127 -2.81 -2.00 -14.77
CA GLN A 127 -1.94 -1.86 -15.94
C GLN A 127 -2.73 -1.46 -17.20
N ASN A 128 -3.92 -2.01 -17.37
CA ASN A 128 -4.80 -1.64 -18.49
C ASN A 128 -5.35 -0.21 -18.35
N ILE A 129 -5.75 0.19 -17.14
CA ILE A 129 -6.17 1.57 -16.85
C ILE A 129 -5.06 2.57 -17.17
N ASP A 130 -3.84 2.30 -16.68
CA ASP A 130 -2.67 3.17 -16.90
C ASP A 130 -2.29 3.27 -18.37
N LEU A 131 -2.42 2.17 -19.13
CA LEU A 131 -2.16 2.14 -20.55
C LEU A 131 -3.17 2.99 -21.33
N LEU A 132 -4.47 2.80 -21.05
CA LEU A 132 -5.55 3.54 -21.69
C LEU A 132 -5.49 5.04 -21.34
N GLU A 133 -5.18 5.39 -20.11
CA GLU A 133 -4.98 6.80 -19.72
C GLU A 133 -3.87 7.46 -20.54
N LYS A 134 -2.73 6.80 -20.71
CA LYS A 134 -1.64 7.30 -21.56
C LYS A 134 -2.06 7.43 -23.04
N GLN A 135 -2.86 6.50 -23.55
CA GLN A 135 -3.37 6.56 -24.92
C GLN A 135 -4.31 7.77 -25.09
N ILE A 136 -5.23 7.99 -24.16
CA ILE A 136 -6.13 9.15 -24.16
C ILE A 136 -5.31 10.44 -24.22
N ASP A 137 -4.31 10.59 -23.35
CA ASP A 137 -3.47 11.79 -23.28
C ASP A 137 -2.71 12.01 -24.61
N GLN A 138 -2.17 10.94 -25.22
CA GLN A 138 -1.50 11.03 -26.51
C GLN A 138 -2.45 11.42 -27.64
N HIS A 139 -3.69 10.92 -27.66
CA HIS A 139 -4.68 11.27 -28.68
C HIS A 139 -5.21 12.69 -28.50
N TRP A 140 -5.35 13.19 -27.27
CA TRP A 140 -5.64 14.59 -26.99
C TRP A 140 -4.54 15.52 -27.55
N LEU A 141 -3.27 15.19 -27.33
CA LEU A 141 -2.15 15.98 -27.85
C LEU A 141 -2.14 16.02 -29.39
N LYS A 142 -2.54 14.92 -30.05
CA LYS A 142 -2.64 14.82 -31.52
C LYS A 142 -3.95 15.38 -32.08
N LYS A 143 -4.87 15.85 -31.24
CA LYS A 143 -6.23 16.29 -31.61
C LYS A 143 -7.05 15.23 -32.35
N ASP A 144 -6.78 13.96 -32.10
CA ASP A 144 -7.49 12.81 -32.71
C ASP A 144 -8.71 12.44 -31.84
N THR A 145 -9.78 13.21 -32.01
CA THR A 145 -10.99 13.08 -31.21
C THR A 145 -11.65 11.71 -31.34
N ALA A 146 -11.57 11.08 -32.50
CA ALA A 146 -12.17 9.75 -32.70
C ALA A 146 -11.48 8.69 -31.84
N LYS A 147 -10.16 8.70 -31.79
CA LYS A 147 -9.38 7.79 -30.93
C LYS A 147 -9.46 8.14 -29.45
N VAL A 148 -9.64 9.42 -29.08
CA VAL A 148 -9.96 9.79 -27.70
C VAL A 148 -11.26 9.13 -27.25
N ILE A 149 -12.33 9.18 -28.08
CA ILE A 149 -13.62 8.58 -27.73
C ILE A 149 -13.49 7.06 -27.59
N GLU A 150 -12.78 6.37 -28.48
CA GLU A 150 -12.57 4.93 -28.44
C GLU A 150 -11.84 4.53 -27.14
N ALA A 151 -10.67 5.12 -26.87
CA ALA A 151 -9.89 4.84 -25.66
C ALA A 151 -10.61 5.25 -24.37
N ALA A 152 -11.37 6.34 -24.37
CA ALA A 152 -12.16 6.78 -23.21
C ALA A 152 -13.29 5.81 -22.86
N ASN A 153 -13.96 5.22 -23.86
CA ASN A 153 -14.96 4.19 -23.62
C ASN A 153 -14.37 2.98 -22.91
N GLU A 154 -13.23 2.46 -23.42
CA GLU A 154 -12.54 1.33 -22.81
C GLU A 154 -12.03 1.67 -21.42
N PHE A 155 -11.44 2.85 -21.22
CA PHE A 155 -10.98 3.34 -19.94
C PHE A 155 -12.11 3.41 -18.89
N ASN A 156 -13.26 3.97 -19.26
CA ASN A 156 -14.41 4.05 -18.37
C ASN A 156 -14.92 2.65 -18.00
N GLN A 157 -14.95 1.72 -18.95
CA GLN A 157 -15.40 0.36 -18.72
C GLN A 157 -14.46 -0.42 -17.79
N ILE A 158 -13.15 -0.35 -18.01
CA ILE A 158 -12.17 -1.10 -17.19
C ILE A 158 -12.09 -0.55 -15.76
N GLN A 159 -12.26 0.76 -15.56
CA GLN A 159 -12.36 1.34 -14.22
C GLN A 159 -13.60 0.82 -13.47
N MET A 160 -14.75 0.75 -14.14
CA MET A 160 -15.97 0.18 -13.55
C MET A 160 -15.78 -1.31 -13.20
N GLU A 161 -15.14 -2.09 -14.09
CA GLU A 161 -14.83 -3.49 -13.79
C GLU A 161 -13.96 -3.61 -12.54
N ARG A 162 -12.91 -2.79 -12.43
CA ARG A 162 -12.03 -2.77 -11.27
C ARG A 162 -12.79 -2.35 -10.00
N ASP A 163 -13.59 -1.31 -10.04
CA ASP A 163 -14.37 -0.84 -8.90
C ASP A 163 -15.33 -1.91 -8.39
N LEU A 164 -16.08 -2.55 -9.31
CA LEU A 164 -16.95 -3.67 -8.97
C LEU A 164 -16.18 -4.85 -8.39
N PHE A 165 -15.01 -5.16 -8.91
CA PHE A 165 -14.15 -6.21 -8.38
C PHE A 165 -13.68 -5.92 -6.94
N VAL A 166 -13.22 -4.69 -6.67
CA VAL A 166 -12.85 -4.24 -5.31
C VAL A 166 -14.05 -4.37 -4.35
N VAL A 167 -15.20 -3.83 -4.73
CA VAL A 167 -16.42 -3.86 -3.92
C VAL A 167 -16.86 -5.28 -3.65
N LYS A 168 -16.96 -6.11 -4.69
CA LYS A 168 -17.39 -7.51 -4.58
C LYS A 168 -16.45 -8.31 -3.68
N THR A 169 -15.14 -8.27 -3.93
CA THR A 169 -14.15 -9.03 -3.15
C THR A 169 -14.17 -8.62 -1.68
N SER A 170 -14.26 -7.32 -1.38
CA SER A 170 -14.34 -6.85 0.00
C SER A 170 -15.65 -7.25 0.69
N GLN A 171 -16.76 -7.29 -0.03
CA GLN A 171 -18.06 -7.68 0.54
C GLN A 171 -18.17 -9.20 0.79
N GLU A 172 -17.69 -10.03 -0.12
CA GLU A 172 -17.71 -11.49 -0.01
C GLU A 172 -16.81 -12.00 1.10
N ASN A 173 -15.77 -11.24 1.46
CA ASN A 173 -14.78 -11.59 2.48
C ASN A 173 -14.88 -10.73 3.75
N ARG A 174 -16.08 -10.23 4.08
CA ARG A 174 -16.31 -9.43 5.30
C ARG A 174 -15.77 -10.14 6.54
N GLY A 175 -15.10 -9.40 7.39
CA GLY A 175 -14.50 -9.93 8.61
C GLY A 175 -13.02 -10.30 8.47
N LEU A 176 -12.48 -10.40 7.25
CA LEU A 176 -11.06 -10.56 7.04
C LEU A 176 -10.33 -9.22 7.10
N PHE A 177 -9.08 -9.22 7.58
CA PHE A 177 -8.19 -8.06 7.52
C PHE A 177 -7.90 -7.68 6.05
N ALA A 178 -7.68 -8.68 5.19
CA ALA A 178 -7.55 -8.51 3.74
C ALA A 178 -8.71 -7.71 3.14
N SER A 179 -9.94 -8.00 3.55
CA SER A 179 -11.13 -7.30 3.08
C SER A 179 -11.11 -5.80 3.41
N GLN A 180 -10.64 -5.45 4.62
CA GLN A 180 -10.53 -4.05 5.04
C GLN A 180 -9.44 -3.32 4.26
N MET A 181 -8.32 -3.98 3.95
CA MET A 181 -7.29 -3.44 3.07
C MET A 181 -7.81 -3.24 1.65
N ILE A 182 -8.46 -4.26 1.07
CA ILE A 182 -9.02 -4.21 -0.30
C ILE A 182 -10.02 -3.07 -0.43
N LYS A 183 -10.93 -2.88 0.54
CA LYS A 183 -11.88 -1.77 0.56
C LYS A 183 -11.18 -0.41 0.39
N ASN A 184 -10.03 -0.24 1.03
CA ASN A 184 -9.23 0.99 0.98
C ASN A 184 -8.31 1.10 -0.24
N LEU A 185 -8.40 0.17 -1.20
CA LEU A 185 -7.78 0.27 -2.53
C LEU A 185 -8.73 0.79 -3.60
N ARG A 186 -9.95 1.15 -3.22
CA ARG A 186 -10.91 1.76 -4.11
C ARG A 186 -10.44 3.14 -4.56
N GLU A 187 -10.63 3.45 -5.82
CA GLU A 187 -10.25 4.71 -6.44
C GLU A 187 -11.45 5.39 -7.08
N PRO A 188 -11.43 6.73 -7.22
CA PRO A 188 -12.48 7.42 -7.93
C PRO A 188 -12.54 6.99 -9.40
N LEU A 189 -13.75 6.87 -9.92
CA LEU A 189 -14.00 6.69 -11.36
C LEU A 189 -13.80 8.04 -12.06
N LEU A 190 -12.85 8.08 -12.98
CA LEU A 190 -12.54 9.27 -13.75
C LEU A 190 -13.20 9.18 -15.13
N ASP A 191 -13.72 10.29 -15.63
CA ASP A 191 -14.25 10.32 -16.96
C ASP A 191 -13.13 10.42 -18.00
N GLY A 192 -13.01 9.40 -18.86
CA GLY A 192 -12.02 9.32 -19.91
C GLY A 192 -12.16 10.39 -21.01
N TYR A 193 -13.33 11.04 -21.11
CA TYR A 193 -13.54 12.13 -22.07
C TYR A 193 -12.95 13.46 -21.63
N LEU A 194 -12.57 13.57 -20.36
CA LEU A 194 -11.94 14.76 -19.81
C LEU A 194 -10.46 14.83 -20.21
N THR A 195 -9.93 16.03 -20.27
CA THR A 195 -8.49 16.26 -20.40
C THR A 195 -7.73 15.79 -19.16
N THR A 196 -6.42 15.58 -19.28
CA THR A 196 -5.54 15.22 -18.15
C THR A 196 -5.70 16.17 -16.96
N ALA A 197 -5.79 17.49 -17.23
CA ALA A 197 -5.96 18.49 -16.18
C ALA A 197 -7.31 18.36 -15.46
N GLU A 198 -8.39 18.13 -16.19
CA GLU A 198 -9.73 17.94 -15.63
C GLU A 198 -9.84 16.63 -14.85
N ARG A 199 -9.28 15.52 -15.37
CA ARG A 199 -9.20 14.25 -14.63
C ARG A 199 -8.43 14.42 -13.32
N LYS A 200 -7.30 15.14 -13.33
CA LYS A 200 -6.52 15.45 -12.12
C LYS A 200 -7.36 16.22 -11.09
N GLN A 201 -8.16 17.18 -11.51
CA GLN A 201 -9.06 17.93 -10.61
C GLN A 201 -10.19 17.04 -10.05
N SER A 202 -10.79 16.21 -10.90
CA SER A 202 -11.78 15.21 -10.47
C SER A 202 -11.19 14.25 -9.44
N PHE A 203 -9.99 13.74 -9.69
CA PHE A 203 -9.30 12.85 -8.75
C PHE A 203 -9.08 13.50 -7.40
N LYS A 204 -8.56 14.75 -7.36
CA LYS A 204 -8.38 15.50 -6.11
C LYS A 204 -9.68 15.63 -5.30
N LYS A 205 -10.78 15.90 -5.98
CA LYS A 205 -12.10 16.10 -5.35
C LYS A 205 -12.72 14.81 -4.83
N GLU A 206 -12.55 13.70 -5.55
CA GLU A 206 -13.27 12.46 -5.30
C GLU A 206 -12.47 11.44 -4.49
N PHE A 207 -11.14 11.62 -4.35
CA PHE A 207 -10.19 10.61 -3.85
C PHE A 207 -10.61 9.95 -2.54
N PHE A 208 -11.00 10.75 -1.56
CA PHE A 208 -11.31 10.26 -0.22
C PHE A 208 -12.74 9.74 -0.04
N LYS A 209 -13.62 9.89 -1.03
CA LYS A 209 -15.05 9.54 -0.87
C LYS A 209 -15.31 8.07 -0.61
N SER A 210 -14.44 7.20 -1.10
CA SER A 210 -14.56 5.74 -0.98
C SER A 210 -13.62 5.14 0.05
N LEU A 211 -12.76 5.94 0.69
CA LEU A 211 -11.77 5.49 1.66
C LEU A 211 -12.31 5.59 3.09
N ASP A 212 -11.86 4.68 3.95
CA ASP A 212 -12.31 4.57 5.34
C ASP A 212 -11.11 4.66 6.29
N PHE A 213 -11.00 5.76 7.04
CA PHE A 213 -9.97 6.02 8.01
C PHE A 213 -10.42 5.77 9.47
N THR A 214 -11.50 5.01 9.66
CA THR A 214 -12.04 4.75 11.00
C THR A 214 -11.48 3.51 11.66
N ASN A 215 -10.86 2.59 10.91
CA ASN A 215 -10.35 1.34 11.45
C ASN A 215 -8.88 1.44 11.93
N PRO A 216 -8.61 1.53 13.26
CA PRO A 216 -7.24 1.65 13.76
C PRO A 216 -6.36 0.42 13.50
N ALA A 217 -6.93 -0.77 13.23
CA ALA A 217 -6.15 -1.96 12.93
C ALA A 217 -5.32 -1.80 11.63
N LEU A 218 -5.82 -1.01 10.65
CA LEU A 218 -5.12 -0.77 9.39
C LEU A 218 -3.84 0.09 9.52
N ILE A 219 -3.57 0.66 10.69
CA ILE A 219 -2.27 1.25 11.01
C ILE A 219 -1.14 0.19 10.92
N ASN A 220 -1.49 -1.09 11.18
CA ASN A 220 -0.58 -2.23 11.06
C ASN A 220 -0.48 -2.72 9.59
N SER A 221 -0.51 -1.81 8.65
CA SER A 221 -0.29 -2.01 7.21
C SER A 221 0.15 -0.69 6.60
N SER A 222 0.57 -0.67 5.33
CA SER A 222 0.89 0.57 4.61
C SER A 222 -0.33 1.28 4.01
N ILE A 223 -1.52 0.70 4.08
CA ILE A 223 -2.68 1.14 3.28
C ILE A 223 -3.05 2.61 3.51
N TYR A 224 -2.96 3.10 4.75
CA TYR A 224 -3.26 4.49 5.06
C TYR A 224 -2.15 5.45 4.61
N THR A 225 -0.89 5.09 4.85
CA THR A 225 0.25 5.91 4.42
C THR A 225 0.36 5.94 2.90
N ASP A 226 0.11 4.82 2.21
CA ASP A 226 0.08 4.75 0.75
C ASP A 226 -1.00 5.66 0.16
N ASN A 227 -2.21 5.65 0.72
CA ASN A 227 -3.29 6.54 0.28
C ASN A 227 -2.96 8.01 0.52
N ILE A 228 -2.41 8.37 1.68
CA ILE A 228 -1.98 9.74 1.96
C ILE A 228 -0.86 10.17 1.00
N PHE A 229 0.15 9.33 0.80
CA PHE A 229 1.24 9.60 -0.12
C PHE A 229 0.74 9.77 -1.56
N LYS A 230 -0.13 8.86 -2.04
CA LYS A 230 -0.75 8.94 -3.35
C LYS A 230 -1.48 10.26 -3.57
N TYR A 231 -2.21 10.73 -2.56
CA TYR A 231 -2.90 12.02 -2.63
C TYR A 231 -1.93 13.20 -2.67
N LEU A 232 -0.88 13.18 -1.84
CA LEU A 232 0.13 14.26 -1.82
C LEU A 232 0.88 14.38 -3.15
N VAL A 233 1.19 13.26 -3.80
CA VAL A 233 1.89 13.26 -5.11
C VAL A 233 1.13 14.06 -6.17
N ILE A 234 -0.21 14.11 -6.11
CA ILE A 234 -1.02 14.87 -7.08
C ILE A 234 -0.82 16.38 -6.97
N TYR A 235 -0.40 16.86 -5.78
CA TYR A 235 -0.13 18.28 -5.53
C TYR A 235 1.30 18.70 -5.90
N ASN A 236 2.18 17.73 -6.19
CA ASN A 236 3.55 18.05 -6.61
C ASN A 236 3.64 18.19 -8.13
N GLN A 237 4.47 19.16 -8.60
CA GLN A 237 4.86 19.30 -9.99
C GLN A 237 6.38 19.44 -10.07
N TYR A 238 6.95 18.97 -11.17
CA TYR A 238 8.41 18.90 -11.33
C TYR A 238 9.10 20.27 -11.26
N ASP A 239 8.47 21.29 -11.82
CA ASP A 239 8.99 22.66 -11.96
C ASP A 239 8.70 23.58 -10.76
N PHE A 240 8.04 23.05 -9.72
CA PHE A 240 7.74 23.85 -8.53
C PHE A 240 9.01 24.20 -7.74
N THR A 241 9.13 25.48 -7.37
CA THR A 241 10.02 25.91 -6.30
C THR A 241 9.62 25.29 -4.97
N LEU A 242 10.52 25.29 -3.98
CA LEU A 242 10.22 24.78 -2.64
C LEU A 242 8.96 25.46 -2.07
N LYS A 243 8.89 26.78 -2.16
CA LYS A 243 7.73 27.55 -1.66
C LYS A 243 6.42 27.14 -2.34
N GLN A 244 6.40 27.02 -3.67
CA GLN A 244 5.20 26.59 -4.38
C GLN A 244 4.77 25.19 -3.96
N ARG A 245 5.72 24.29 -3.74
CA ARG A 245 5.47 22.92 -3.27
C ARG A 245 4.89 22.91 -1.87
N GLU A 246 5.45 23.71 -0.96
CA GLU A 246 4.92 23.87 0.39
C GLU A 246 3.49 24.43 0.38
N ASP A 247 3.21 25.47 -0.42
CA ASP A 247 1.88 26.07 -0.56
C ASP A 247 0.85 25.05 -1.09
N GLU A 248 1.24 24.19 -2.03
CA GLU A 248 0.37 23.13 -2.55
C GLU A 248 0.14 22.02 -1.52
N TYR A 249 1.16 21.59 -0.77
CA TYR A 249 0.98 20.61 0.30
C TYR A 249 0.12 21.11 1.45
N ILE A 250 0.17 22.41 1.76
CA ILE A 250 -0.75 23.03 2.73
C ILE A 250 -2.21 22.88 2.27
N LYS A 251 -2.50 23.09 0.99
CA LYS A 251 -3.85 22.87 0.44
C LYS A 251 -4.27 21.40 0.54
N ALA A 252 -3.36 20.46 0.31
CA ALA A 252 -3.63 19.03 0.48
C ALA A 252 -3.93 18.68 1.94
N LEU A 253 -3.17 19.23 2.88
CA LEU A 253 -3.38 19.01 4.32
C LEU A 253 -4.74 19.51 4.80
N ASP A 254 -5.23 20.62 4.25
CA ASP A 254 -6.56 21.16 4.58
C ASP A 254 -7.70 20.22 4.18
N ILE A 255 -7.44 19.30 3.26
CA ILE A 255 -8.37 18.24 2.87
C ILE A 255 -8.14 16.98 3.69
N ILE A 256 -6.89 16.56 3.84
CA ILE A 256 -6.52 15.30 4.53
C ILE A 256 -6.91 15.33 6.01
N VAL A 257 -6.50 16.40 6.73
CA VAL A 257 -6.59 16.42 8.20
C VAL A 257 -8.01 16.29 8.72
N PRO A 258 -9.04 16.96 8.17
CA PRO A 258 -10.44 16.75 8.61
C PRO A 258 -10.90 15.30 8.42
N ILE A 259 -10.45 14.62 7.36
CA ILE A 259 -10.86 13.25 7.03
C ILE A 259 -10.28 12.24 8.01
N ILE A 260 -8.99 12.34 8.34
CA ILE A 260 -8.32 11.40 9.23
C ILE A 260 -8.69 11.58 10.71
N ARG A 261 -9.36 12.67 11.09
CA ARG A 261 -9.83 12.95 12.47
C ARG A 261 -10.97 12.06 12.95
N GLN A 262 -11.53 11.21 12.11
CA GLN A 262 -12.65 10.33 12.45
C GLN A 262 -12.28 9.28 13.52
N ASN A 263 -11.00 8.95 13.66
CA ASN A 263 -10.47 8.06 14.70
C ASN A 263 -9.19 8.65 15.28
N GLU A 264 -9.11 8.77 16.60
CA GLU A 264 -7.99 9.42 17.29
C GLU A 264 -6.65 8.70 17.09
N GLN A 265 -6.65 7.36 17.09
CA GLN A 265 -5.42 6.57 16.88
C GLN A 265 -4.90 6.73 15.46
N VAL A 266 -5.80 6.68 14.46
CA VAL A 266 -5.47 6.90 13.05
C VAL A 266 -4.97 8.33 12.84
N TYR A 267 -5.65 9.31 13.43
CA TYR A 267 -5.24 10.70 13.37
C TYR A 267 -3.83 10.91 13.93
N SER A 268 -3.58 10.45 15.17
CA SER A 268 -2.27 10.59 15.80
C SER A 268 -1.17 9.93 14.96
N PHE A 269 -1.42 8.73 14.46
CA PHE A 269 -0.48 8.00 13.61
C PHE A 269 -0.16 8.75 12.31
N LEU A 270 -1.20 9.16 11.56
CA LEU A 270 -1.02 9.82 10.27
C LEU A 270 -0.47 11.23 10.38
N MET A 271 -0.80 11.97 11.44
CA MET A 271 -0.17 13.26 11.71
C MET A 271 1.32 13.10 12.01
N GLY A 272 1.71 12.09 12.78
CA GLY A 272 3.13 11.76 12.99
C GLY A 272 3.85 11.40 11.70
N TYR A 273 3.22 10.60 10.84
CA TYR A 273 3.73 10.27 9.51
C TYR A 273 3.95 11.51 8.63
N LEU A 274 2.95 12.41 8.57
CA LEU A 274 3.02 13.66 7.80
C LEU A 274 4.13 14.59 8.30
N VAL A 275 4.20 14.83 9.60
CA VAL A 275 5.24 15.69 10.20
C VAL A 275 6.63 15.10 9.96
N HIS A 276 6.81 13.80 10.15
CA HIS A 276 8.07 13.13 9.85
C HIS A 276 8.47 13.27 8.38
N GLY A 277 7.55 13.01 7.46
CA GLY A 277 7.79 13.14 6.02
C GLY A 277 8.20 14.57 5.62
N PHE A 278 7.51 15.58 6.12
CA PHE A 278 7.85 16.98 5.82
C PHE A 278 9.17 17.43 6.48
N LYS A 279 9.54 16.85 7.64
CA LYS A 279 10.88 17.07 8.23
C LYS A 279 11.99 16.50 7.32
N VAL A 280 11.82 15.27 6.84
CA VAL A 280 12.78 14.65 5.91
C VAL A 280 12.91 15.49 4.63
N LEU A 281 11.83 16.09 4.15
CA LEU A 281 11.80 16.96 2.99
C LEU A 281 12.24 18.41 3.27
N GLN A 282 12.57 18.77 4.53
CA GLN A 282 12.98 20.11 4.97
C GLN A 282 11.93 21.19 4.64
N MET A 283 10.65 20.88 4.80
CA MET A 283 9.52 21.76 4.50
C MET A 283 9.03 22.49 5.76
N GLU A 284 9.82 23.42 6.25
CA GLU A 284 9.61 24.10 7.55
C GLU A 284 8.27 24.88 7.61
N ASN A 285 7.85 25.49 6.48
CA ASN A 285 6.58 26.21 6.45
C ASN A 285 5.38 25.29 6.61
N VAL A 286 5.45 24.08 6.05
CA VAL A 286 4.39 23.07 6.19
C VAL A 286 4.33 22.57 7.64
N ILE A 287 5.48 22.30 8.27
CA ILE A 287 5.55 21.86 9.67
C ILE A 287 4.97 22.94 10.59
N SER A 288 5.40 24.19 10.42
CA SER A 288 4.88 25.34 11.18
C SER A 288 3.36 25.52 10.98
N TYR A 289 2.86 25.30 9.77
CA TYR A 289 1.43 25.34 9.48
C TYR A 289 0.67 24.24 10.23
N ILE A 290 1.17 23.00 10.21
CA ILE A 290 0.57 21.88 10.96
C ILE A 290 0.51 22.21 12.45
N SER A 291 1.61 22.67 13.03
CA SER A 291 1.68 23.01 14.46
C SER A 291 0.67 24.09 14.83
N LYS A 292 0.62 25.19 14.08
CA LYS A 292 -0.25 26.34 14.38
C LYS A 292 -1.73 26.06 14.17
N LYS A 293 -2.08 25.39 13.05
CA LYS A 293 -3.48 25.20 12.66
C LYS A 293 -4.13 24.01 13.35
N TYR A 294 -3.38 22.93 13.53
CA TYR A 294 -3.92 21.69 14.05
C TYR A 294 -3.49 21.35 15.47
N ASN A 295 -2.71 22.24 16.12
CA ASN A 295 -2.13 22.04 17.46
C ASN A 295 -1.40 20.71 17.60
N TYR A 296 -0.69 20.31 16.55
CA TYR A 296 0.10 19.08 16.56
C TYR A 296 1.58 19.43 16.80
N PRO A 297 2.28 18.74 17.72
CA PRO A 297 3.68 19.06 18.02
C PRO A 297 4.59 18.84 16.81
N GLU A 298 5.60 19.71 16.71
CA GLU A 298 6.64 19.63 15.66
C GLU A 298 7.54 18.41 15.84
#